data_96672db766ee0c3fde28a6284e112fa6
#
_entry.id   96672db766ee0c3fde28a6284e112fa6
#
_cell.length_a   1.000
_cell.length_b   1.000
_cell.length_c   1.000
_cell.angle_alpha   90.00
_cell.angle_beta   90.00
_cell.angle_gamma   90.00
#
_symmetry.space_group_name_H-M   'P 1'
#
loop_
_entity.id
_entity.type
_entity.pdbx_description
1 polymer ?
#
loop_
_entity_poly.entity_id
_entity_poly.type
_entity_poly.pdbx_seq_one_letter_code
_entity_poly.pdbx_strand_id
1 'polypeptide(L)'
;DKYYMVLGARDKEGIGMILLYESADLKNWTYKNRITTPQKFGYMWECPDLFEIDGQLYIICCPQGVETRGIDYENVHQVTAMKLDYDFDTDEYEITDIKLFDRGFDFYAPQSFVDESGRRILIGWMGIPDADYTNPTEEAGWQHALTIPRQLSVREGKLIQEPIEELKQLRSDDKAVCTFSYGQ
;
A
#
# COMPACT_ATOMS: atom_id res chain seq x y z
N ASP A 1 -19.35 -5.70 -19.06
CA ASP A 1 -18.40 -5.17 -18.09
C ASP A 1 -18.13 -6.24 -17.04
N LYS A 2 -16.88 -6.34 -16.57
CA LYS A 2 -16.49 -7.22 -15.47
C LYS A 2 -15.94 -6.36 -14.33
N TYR A 3 -16.25 -6.77 -13.13
CA TYR A 3 -15.73 -6.16 -11.90
C TYR A 3 -14.83 -7.17 -11.20
N TYR A 4 -13.78 -6.69 -10.57
CA TYR A 4 -12.84 -7.50 -9.82
C TYR A 4 -12.78 -7.04 -8.37
N MET A 5 -12.67 -7.99 -7.46
CA MET A 5 -12.51 -7.73 -6.03
C MET A 5 -11.30 -8.51 -5.54
N VAL A 6 -10.46 -7.85 -4.76
CA VAL A 6 -9.31 -8.46 -4.11
C VAL A 6 -9.52 -8.52 -2.61
N LEU A 7 -9.17 -9.65 -2.01
CA LEU A 7 -9.22 -9.88 -0.57
C LEU A 7 -7.87 -10.38 -0.08
N GLY A 8 -7.38 -9.79 1.01
CA GLY A 8 -6.20 -10.31 1.71
C GLY A 8 -6.50 -11.63 2.39
N ALA A 9 -5.55 -12.56 2.33
CA ALA A 9 -5.73 -13.89 2.88
C ALA A 9 -4.40 -14.53 3.29
N ARG A 10 -4.53 -15.66 4.02
CA ARG A 10 -3.47 -16.64 4.25
C ARG A 10 -4.02 -18.05 4.13
N ASP A 11 -3.20 -18.99 3.73
CA ASP A 11 -3.57 -20.40 3.78
C ASP A 11 -3.27 -21.05 5.13
N LYS A 12 -3.51 -22.36 5.22
CA LYS A 12 -3.28 -23.14 6.44
C LYS A 12 -1.80 -23.30 6.78
N GLU A 13 -0.93 -23.20 5.79
CA GLU A 13 0.51 -23.25 5.90
C GLU A 13 1.11 -21.88 6.30
N GLY A 14 0.26 -20.85 6.44
CA GLY A 14 0.67 -19.49 6.78
C GLY A 14 1.42 -18.82 5.63
N ILE A 15 0.91 -18.94 4.42
CA ILE A 15 1.41 -18.23 3.25
C ILE A 15 0.44 -17.08 2.93
N GLY A 16 0.95 -15.86 2.96
CA GLY A 16 0.20 -14.65 2.58
C GLY A 16 -0.14 -14.64 1.10
N MET A 17 -1.35 -14.17 0.77
CA MET A 17 -1.85 -14.12 -0.59
C MET A 17 -2.98 -13.11 -0.76
N ILE A 18 -3.35 -12.88 -2.00
CA ILE A 18 -4.57 -12.19 -2.38
C ILE A 18 -5.49 -13.19 -3.08
N LEU A 19 -6.76 -13.15 -2.72
CA LEU A 19 -7.82 -13.85 -3.45
C LEU A 19 -8.47 -12.86 -4.43
N LEU A 20 -8.57 -13.27 -5.69
CA LEU A 20 -9.22 -12.52 -6.75
C LEU A 20 -10.59 -13.12 -7.03
N TYR A 21 -11.61 -12.28 -7.04
CA TYR A 21 -12.97 -12.60 -7.43
C TYR A 21 -13.41 -11.76 -8.61
N GLU A 22 -14.31 -12.28 -9.43
CA GLU A 22 -14.94 -11.54 -10.51
C GLU A 22 -16.47 -11.51 -10.36
N SER A 23 -17.08 -10.47 -10.89
CA SER A 23 -18.53 -10.29 -10.94
C SER A 23 -18.94 -9.53 -12.20
N ALA A 24 -20.12 -9.83 -12.72
CA ALA A 24 -20.76 -9.07 -13.80
C ALA A 24 -21.74 -8.02 -13.27
N ASP A 25 -22.15 -8.08 -12.01
CA ASP A 25 -23.27 -7.32 -11.46
C ASP A 25 -23.00 -6.70 -10.06
N LEU A 26 -21.79 -6.84 -9.52
CA LEU A 26 -21.37 -6.41 -8.18
C LEU A 26 -22.12 -7.07 -7.02
N LYS A 27 -22.95 -8.09 -7.30
CA LYS A 27 -23.75 -8.81 -6.30
C LYS A 27 -23.33 -10.26 -6.19
N ASN A 28 -23.12 -10.90 -7.35
CA ASN A 28 -22.73 -12.30 -7.43
C ASN A 28 -21.25 -12.38 -7.76
N TRP A 29 -20.45 -12.86 -6.83
CA TRP A 29 -19.01 -12.95 -6.93
C TRP A 29 -18.57 -14.40 -7.09
N THR A 30 -17.71 -14.64 -8.05
CA THR A 30 -17.11 -15.95 -8.32
C THR A 30 -15.62 -15.88 -8.03
N TYR A 31 -15.10 -16.84 -7.27
CA TYR A 31 -13.66 -16.98 -7.10
C TYR A 31 -12.99 -17.21 -8.45
N LYS A 32 -11.95 -16.44 -8.72
CA LYS A 32 -11.20 -16.48 -9.97
C LYS A 32 -9.80 -17.07 -9.76
N ASN A 33 -9.01 -16.47 -8.89
CA ASN A 33 -7.62 -16.89 -8.69
C ASN A 33 -7.09 -16.50 -7.32
N ARG A 34 -5.93 -17.05 -6.97
CA ARG A 34 -5.07 -16.57 -5.88
C ARG A 34 -3.77 -16.03 -6.44
N ILE A 35 -3.29 -14.94 -5.87
CA ILE A 35 -2.03 -14.29 -6.24
C ILE A 35 -1.11 -14.35 -5.02
N THR A 36 0.06 -14.95 -5.19
CA THR A 36 1.09 -15.08 -4.16
C THR A 36 2.48 -15.16 -4.81
N THR A 37 3.52 -15.11 -4.01
CA THR A 37 4.90 -15.26 -4.49
C THR A 37 5.35 -16.73 -4.46
N PRO A 38 6.30 -17.14 -5.35
CA PRO A 38 6.85 -18.50 -5.34
C PRO A 38 7.53 -18.88 -4.01
N GLN A 39 8.21 -17.91 -3.36
CA GLN A 39 8.75 -18.06 -2.01
C GLN A 39 7.83 -17.34 -1.04
N LYS A 40 7.72 -17.87 0.18
CA LYS A 40 6.94 -17.23 1.24
C LYS A 40 7.40 -15.78 1.46
N PHE A 41 6.45 -14.86 1.36
CA PHE A 41 6.65 -13.44 1.62
C PHE A 41 5.62 -12.98 2.67
N GLY A 42 5.95 -13.21 3.94
CA GLY A 42 5.02 -13.01 5.04
C GLY A 42 3.97 -14.13 5.16
N TYR A 43 3.26 -14.12 6.29
CA TYR A 43 2.24 -15.14 6.59
C TYR A 43 0.81 -14.67 6.28
N MET A 44 0.58 -13.39 6.10
CA MET A 44 -0.71 -12.79 5.75
C MET A 44 -0.46 -11.55 4.89
N TRP A 45 -1.29 -11.33 3.87
CA TRP A 45 -1.32 -10.07 3.13
C TRP A 45 -2.63 -9.36 3.43
N GLU A 46 -2.56 -8.23 4.12
CA GLU A 46 -3.72 -7.43 4.49
C GLU A 46 -3.93 -6.25 3.55
N CYS A 47 -5.12 -5.68 3.58
CA CYS A 47 -5.49 -4.42 2.93
C CYS A 47 -5.03 -4.30 1.47
N PRO A 48 -5.29 -5.31 0.60
CA PRO A 48 -4.86 -5.22 -0.78
C PRO A 48 -5.59 -4.12 -1.54
N ASP A 49 -4.84 -3.41 -2.37
CA ASP A 49 -5.31 -2.42 -3.33
C ASP A 49 -4.74 -2.79 -4.70
N LEU A 50 -5.60 -3.20 -5.63
CA LEU A 50 -5.23 -3.59 -7.00
C LEU A 50 -5.68 -2.50 -7.97
N PHE A 51 -4.75 -1.96 -8.72
CA PHE A 51 -5.04 -0.88 -9.65
C PHE A 51 -4.08 -0.85 -10.85
N GLU A 52 -4.48 -0.10 -11.86
CA GLU A 52 -3.67 0.14 -13.05
C GLU A 52 -3.22 1.60 -13.12
N ILE A 53 -1.98 1.82 -13.52
CA ILE A 53 -1.44 3.12 -13.96
C ILE A 53 -0.59 2.89 -15.21
N ASP A 54 -0.89 3.64 -16.28
CA ASP A 54 -0.17 3.60 -17.56
C ASP A 54 -0.06 2.18 -18.16
N GLY A 55 -1.13 1.37 -18.03
CA GLY A 55 -1.20 0.01 -18.57
C GLY A 55 -0.47 -1.05 -17.74
N GLN A 56 0.08 -0.70 -16.58
CA GLN A 56 0.71 -1.61 -15.64
C GLN A 56 -0.16 -1.81 -14.40
N LEU A 57 -0.45 -3.06 -14.05
CA LEU A 57 -1.12 -3.40 -12.80
C LEU A 57 -0.14 -3.34 -11.63
N TYR A 58 -0.63 -2.80 -10.53
CA TYR A 58 0.06 -2.74 -9.24
C TYR A 58 -0.82 -3.33 -8.15
N ILE A 59 -0.18 -4.01 -7.21
CA ILE A 59 -0.77 -4.40 -5.93
C ILE A 59 -0.03 -3.62 -4.84
N ILE A 60 -0.77 -2.88 -4.02
CA ILE A 60 -0.27 -2.45 -2.72
C ILE A 60 -0.93 -3.37 -1.69
N CYS A 61 -0.15 -3.94 -0.79
CA CYS A 61 -0.68 -4.74 0.32
C CYS A 61 0.23 -4.65 1.54
N CYS A 62 -0.28 -5.15 2.66
CA CYS A 62 0.38 -5.10 3.96
C CYS A 62 0.78 -6.52 4.40
N PRO A 63 1.96 -7.03 3.97
CA PRO A 63 2.42 -8.35 4.39
C PRO A 63 2.89 -8.32 5.83
N GLN A 64 2.42 -9.29 6.62
CA GLN A 64 2.81 -9.53 8.01
C GLN A 64 3.86 -10.64 8.09
N GLY A 65 4.83 -10.48 9.00
CA GLY A 65 5.88 -11.47 9.24
C GLY A 65 6.90 -11.58 8.10
N VAL A 66 7.20 -10.48 7.42
CA VAL A 66 8.34 -10.40 6.51
C VAL A 66 9.60 -10.19 7.32
N GLU A 67 10.63 -10.98 7.06
CA GLU A 67 11.90 -10.86 7.73
C GLU A 67 12.66 -9.59 7.31
N THR A 68 13.27 -8.91 8.28
CA THR A 68 14.15 -7.76 8.05
C THR A 68 15.31 -8.11 7.12
N ARG A 69 15.63 -7.23 6.18
CA ARG A 69 16.73 -7.38 5.22
C ARG A 69 17.57 -6.11 5.15
N GLY A 70 18.65 -6.07 5.90
CA GLY A 70 19.48 -4.87 6.00
C GLY A 70 18.72 -3.71 6.65
N ILE A 71 18.39 -2.68 5.89
CA ILE A 71 17.60 -1.52 6.32
C ILE A 71 16.15 -1.58 5.82
N ASP A 72 15.77 -2.68 5.17
CA ASP A 72 14.42 -2.88 4.65
C ASP A 72 13.63 -3.80 5.59
N TYR A 73 12.32 -3.57 5.68
CA TYR A 73 11.39 -4.35 6.47
C TYR A 73 11.66 -4.30 7.98
N GLU A 74 12.02 -3.13 8.50
CA GLU A 74 12.31 -2.91 9.93
C GLU A 74 11.03 -2.74 10.78
N ASN A 75 9.90 -2.37 10.19
CA ASN A 75 8.64 -2.23 10.91
C ASN A 75 8.08 -3.59 11.37
N VAL A 76 7.23 -3.61 12.38
CA VAL A 76 6.53 -4.83 12.84
C VAL A 76 5.81 -5.51 11.70
N HIS A 77 5.10 -4.74 10.88
CA HIS A 77 4.46 -5.16 9.63
C HIS A 77 4.80 -4.19 8.51
N GLN A 78 4.66 -4.63 7.28
CA GLN A 78 5.16 -3.89 6.14
C GLN A 78 4.02 -3.37 5.26
N VAL A 79 4.33 -2.38 4.41
CA VAL A 79 3.54 -2.05 3.23
C VAL A 79 4.42 -2.19 2.01
N THR A 80 3.98 -2.95 1.04
CA THR A 80 4.72 -3.21 -0.19
C THR A 80 3.91 -2.84 -1.42
N ALA A 81 4.60 -2.38 -2.46
CA ALA A 81 4.06 -2.27 -3.80
C ALA A 81 4.69 -3.35 -4.68
N MET A 82 3.87 -4.02 -5.44
CA MET A 82 4.25 -5.09 -6.36
C MET A 82 3.76 -4.75 -7.76
N LYS A 83 4.60 -4.98 -8.77
CA LYS A 83 4.13 -5.00 -10.15
C LYS A 83 3.55 -6.36 -10.45
N LEU A 84 2.41 -6.38 -11.09
CA LEU A 84 1.69 -7.58 -11.46
C LEU A 84 1.48 -7.59 -12.97
N ASP A 85 1.97 -8.61 -13.62
CA ASP A 85 1.56 -8.99 -14.96
C ASP A 85 0.48 -10.06 -14.81
N TYR A 86 -0.73 -9.81 -15.31
CA TYR A 86 -1.88 -10.70 -15.15
C TYR A 86 -2.66 -10.81 -16.44
N ASP A 87 -2.84 -12.03 -16.91
CA ASP A 87 -3.73 -12.35 -18.03
C ASP A 87 -5.11 -12.75 -17.49
N PHE A 88 -6.11 -11.91 -17.69
CA PHE A 88 -7.47 -12.11 -17.20
C PHE A 88 -8.24 -13.23 -17.95
N ASP A 89 -7.74 -13.69 -19.08
CA ASP A 89 -8.36 -14.77 -19.86
C ASP A 89 -7.82 -16.15 -19.47
N THR A 90 -6.51 -16.25 -19.16
CA THR A 90 -5.85 -17.51 -18.80
C THR A 90 -5.63 -17.66 -17.30
N ASP A 91 -5.75 -16.57 -16.52
CA ASP A 91 -5.44 -16.49 -15.10
C ASP A 91 -3.95 -16.73 -14.78
N GLU A 92 -3.09 -16.68 -15.80
CA GLU A 92 -1.64 -16.67 -15.59
C GLU A 92 -1.18 -15.32 -15.05
N TYR A 93 -0.22 -15.34 -14.13
CA TYR A 93 0.32 -14.10 -13.56
C TYR A 93 1.79 -14.23 -13.17
N GLU A 94 2.45 -13.08 -13.10
CA GLU A 94 3.79 -12.93 -12.55
C GLU A 94 3.87 -11.66 -11.71
N ILE A 95 4.48 -11.77 -10.51
CA ILE A 95 4.88 -10.62 -9.72
C ILE A 95 6.33 -10.30 -10.07
N THR A 96 6.54 -9.20 -10.79
CA THR A 96 7.84 -8.89 -11.41
C THR A 96 8.72 -7.96 -10.57
N ASP A 97 8.15 -7.22 -9.63
CA ASP A 97 8.89 -6.28 -8.77
C ASP A 97 8.19 -6.13 -7.43
N ILE A 98 8.89 -6.37 -6.33
CA ILE A 98 8.37 -6.16 -4.97
C ILE A 98 9.25 -5.12 -4.29
N LYS A 99 8.64 -4.03 -3.82
CA LYS A 99 9.33 -2.96 -3.12
C LYS A 99 8.61 -2.55 -1.85
N LEU A 100 9.40 -2.20 -0.85
CA LEU A 100 8.88 -1.47 0.29
C LEU A 100 8.25 -0.17 -0.20
N PHE A 101 6.97 0.04 0.15
CA PHE A 101 6.19 1.16 -0.39
C PHE A 101 6.44 2.47 0.36
N ASP A 102 6.65 2.39 1.66
CA ASP A 102 6.96 3.54 2.52
C ASP A 102 8.10 3.16 3.47
N ARG A 103 9.03 4.07 3.71
CA ARG A 103 10.15 3.89 4.63
C ARG A 103 9.98 4.70 5.92
N GLY A 104 8.81 5.28 6.10
CA GLY A 104 8.45 6.02 7.29
C GLY A 104 8.16 5.07 8.45
N PHE A 105 8.18 5.67 9.64
CA PHE A 105 7.76 5.04 10.87
C PHE A 105 6.22 5.05 10.92
N ASP A 106 5.61 3.90 11.27
CA ASP A 106 4.17 3.75 11.40
C ASP A 106 3.37 4.18 10.16
N PHE A 107 3.56 3.46 9.07
CA PHE A 107 2.72 3.58 7.89
C PHE A 107 2.09 2.23 7.57
N TYR A 108 0.74 2.16 7.54
CA TYR A 108 0.02 0.91 7.30
C TYR A 108 -1.32 1.13 6.59
N ALA A 109 -1.90 0.05 6.06
CA ALA A 109 -3.23 -0.04 5.47
C ALA A 109 -3.58 1.09 4.48
N PRO A 110 -2.69 1.49 3.55
CA PRO A 110 -3.04 2.50 2.56
C PRO A 110 -4.11 1.98 1.60
N GLN A 111 -4.97 2.89 1.17
CA GLN A 111 -5.96 2.63 0.13
C GLN A 111 -5.94 3.78 -0.87
N SER A 112 -6.22 3.48 -2.14
CA SER A 112 -6.25 4.47 -3.18
C SER A 112 -7.59 4.52 -3.91
N PHE A 113 -7.85 5.65 -4.54
CA PHE A 113 -9.02 5.87 -5.39
C PHE A 113 -8.64 6.78 -6.56
N VAL A 114 -9.46 6.79 -7.58
CA VAL A 114 -9.32 7.72 -8.71
C VAL A 114 -10.26 8.89 -8.47
N ASP A 115 -9.71 10.10 -8.53
CA ASP A 115 -10.49 11.33 -8.41
C ASP A 115 -11.18 11.71 -9.74
N GLU A 116 -12.00 12.77 -9.72
CA GLU A 116 -12.75 13.24 -10.90
C GLU A 116 -11.83 13.67 -12.06
N SER A 117 -10.58 14.01 -11.78
CA SER A 117 -9.59 14.38 -12.80
C SER A 117 -8.77 13.19 -13.32
N GLY A 118 -9.04 11.99 -12.85
CA GLY A 118 -8.35 10.76 -13.26
C GLY A 118 -7.04 10.51 -12.53
N ARG A 119 -6.70 11.31 -11.48
CA ARG A 119 -5.51 11.08 -10.66
C ARG A 119 -5.79 9.95 -9.65
N ARG A 120 -4.83 9.08 -9.44
CA ARG A 120 -4.89 8.10 -8.35
C ARG A 120 -4.34 8.72 -7.08
N ILE A 121 -5.20 8.84 -6.08
CA ILE A 121 -4.90 9.44 -4.79
C ILE A 121 -4.87 8.33 -3.73
N LEU A 122 -3.86 8.35 -2.87
CA LEU A 122 -3.66 7.39 -1.81
C LEU A 122 -3.62 8.09 -0.46
N ILE A 123 -4.22 7.44 0.53
CA ILE A 123 -4.15 7.82 1.94
C ILE A 123 -3.80 6.56 2.74
N GLY A 124 -2.88 6.68 3.69
CA GLY A 124 -2.48 5.62 4.60
C GLY A 124 -2.75 5.97 6.06
N TRP A 125 -2.68 4.98 6.91
CA TRP A 125 -2.75 5.14 8.35
C TRP A 125 -1.34 5.38 8.93
N MET A 126 -1.17 6.46 9.70
CA MET A 126 0.01 6.71 10.52
C MET A 126 -0.13 5.97 11.86
N GLY A 127 0.04 4.69 11.81
CA GLY A 127 -0.06 3.72 12.88
C GLY A 127 0.34 2.36 12.35
N ILE A 128 0.44 1.38 13.25
CA ILE A 128 0.76 0.01 12.88
C ILE A 128 0.07 -0.94 13.87
N PRO A 129 -0.50 -2.07 13.42
CA PRO A 129 -1.02 -3.07 14.35
C PRO A 129 0.13 -3.77 15.09
N ASP A 130 -0.19 -4.33 16.27
CA ASP A 130 0.76 -5.09 17.10
C ASP A 130 2.00 -4.32 17.57
N ALA A 131 1.93 -2.97 17.58
CA ALA A 131 2.99 -2.14 18.16
C ALA A 131 3.14 -2.42 19.66
N ASP A 132 4.37 -2.48 20.15
CA ASP A 132 4.71 -2.70 21.56
C ASP A 132 4.92 -1.39 22.35
N TYR A 133 4.47 -0.27 21.81
CA TYR A 133 4.55 1.06 22.40
C TYR A 133 3.18 1.77 22.36
N THR A 134 3.04 2.81 23.15
CA THR A 134 1.90 3.72 23.15
C THR A 134 2.28 5.06 22.53
N ASN A 135 1.31 5.71 21.88
CA ASN A 135 1.55 7.06 21.34
C ASN A 135 1.53 8.11 22.45
N PRO A 136 2.47 9.06 22.49
CA PRO A 136 2.47 10.13 23.49
C PRO A 136 1.20 10.99 23.50
N THR A 137 0.46 10.97 22.39
CA THR A 137 -0.80 11.72 22.25
C THR A 137 -1.98 11.10 23.00
N GLU A 138 -1.84 9.88 23.56
CA GLU A 138 -2.88 9.27 24.40
C GLU A 138 -3.20 10.13 25.64
N GLU A 139 -2.20 10.77 26.24
CA GLU A 139 -2.41 11.70 27.34
C GLU A 139 -3.29 12.90 26.94
N ALA A 140 -3.32 13.26 25.67
CA ALA A 140 -4.18 14.29 25.10
C ALA A 140 -5.53 13.75 24.61
N GLY A 141 -5.83 12.46 24.81
CA GLY A 141 -7.09 11.81 24.48
C GLY A 141 -7.24 11.40 23.02
N TRP A 142 -6.15 11.28 22.25
CA TRP A 142 -6.18 10.80 20.88
C TRP A 142 -4.92 10.01 20.52
N GLN A 143 -5.02 9.18 19.50
CA GLN A 143 -3.87 8.54 18.86
C GLN A 143 -4.16 8.29 17.39
N HIS A 144 -3.06 8.06 16.64
CA HIS A 144 -3.03 7.84 15.21
C HIS A 144 -3.47 9.07 14.39
N ALA A 145 -3.19 9.00 13.11
CA ALA A 145 -3.60 9.98 12.11
C ALA A 145 -3.66 9.31 10.75
N LEU A 146 -4.31 9.95 9.80
CA LEU A 146 -4.14 9.63 8.38
C LEU A 146 -2.96 10.44 7.83
N THR A 147 -2.30 9.88 6.83
CA THR A 147 -1.27 10.63 6.09
C THR A 147 -1.90 11.77 5.30
N ILE A 148 -1.09 12.75 4.90
CA ILE A 148 -1.49 13.67 3.84
C ILE A 148 -1.81 12.86 2.58
N PRO A 149 -2.80 13.27 1.76
CA PRO A 149 -3.08 12.62 0.48
C PRO A 149 -1.88 12.69 -0.46
N ARG A 150 -1.60 11.59 -1.15
CA ARG A 150 -0.49 11.43 -2.10
C ARG A 150 -1.05 11.05 -3.46
N GLN A 151 -0.60 11.71 -4.50
CA GLN A 151 -0.84 11.27 -5.87
C GLN A 151 0.16 10.19 -6.24
N LEU A 152 -0.34 9.09 -6.81
CA LEU A 152 0.48 8.04 -7.41
C LEU A 152 0.67 8.31 -8.90
N SER A 153 1.88 8.10 -9.38
CA SER A 153 2.24 8.19 -10.80
C SER A 153 3.36 7.20 -11.13
N VAL A 154 3.63 6.99 -12.40
CA VAL A 154 4.76 6.16 -12.85
C VAL A 154 5.77 7.04 -13.58
N ARG A 155 7.04 6.94 -13.19
CA ARG A 155 8.15 7.59 -13.88
C ARG A 155 9.31 6.61 -14.05
N GLU A 156 9.77 6.46 -15.26
CA GLU A 156 10.85 5.50 -15.61
C GLU A 156 10.56 4.08 -15.08
N GLY A 157 9.29 3.65 -15.19
CA GLY A 157 8.84 2.35 -14.72
C GLY A 157 8.78 2.18 -13.19
N LYS A 158 8.92 3.23 -12.41
CA LYS A 158 8.83 3.23 -10.95
C LYS A 158 7.55 3.90 -10.48
N LEU A 159 6.89 3.30 -9.50
CA LEU A 159 5.75 3.92 -8.81
C LEU A 159 6.27 5.05 -7.91
N ILE A 160 5.75 6.25 -8.13
CA ILE A 160 6.13 7.48 -7.43
C ILE A 160 4.95 7.98 -6.60
N GLN A 161 5.24 8.53 -5.44
CA GLN A 161 4.30 9.15 -4.53
C GLN A 161 4.67 10.62 -4.34
N GLU A 162 3.73 11.51 -4.54
CA GLU A 162 3.93 12.95 -4.29
C GLU A 162 2.74 13.51 -3.51
N PRO A 163 2.95 14.43 -2.54
CA PRO A 163 1.83 15.15 -1.94
C PRO A 163 0.98 15.78 -3.05
N ILE A 164 -0.36 15.74 -2.88
CA ILE A 164 -1.25 16.36 -3.86
C ILE A 164 -1.02 17.87 -3.97
N GLU A 165 -1.20 18.41 -5.15
CA GLU A 165 -0.91 19.82 -5.47
C GLU A 165 -1.72 20.79 -4.60
N GLU A 166 -2.94 20.45 -4.24
CA GLU A 166 -3.85 21.24 -3.43
C GLU A 166 -3.28 21.60 -2.06
N LEU A 167 -2.39 20.78 -1.50
CA LEU A 167 -1.72 21.07 -0.22
C LEU A 167 -0.88 22.34 -0.27
N LYS A 168 -0.47 22.79 -1.44
CA LYS A 168 0.26 24.05 -1.60
C LYS A 168 -0.60 25.25 -1.20
N GLN A 169 -1.92 25.14 -1.29
CA GLN A 169 -2.85 26.20 -0.86
C GLN A 169 -2.84 26.43 0.66
N LEU A 170 -2.34 25.46 1.42
CA LEU A 170 -2.20 25.57 2.88
C LEU A 170 -0.92 26.29 3.31
N ARG A 171 -0.03 26.63 2.37
CA ARG A 171 1.21 27.32 2.66
C ARG A 171 0.92 28.79 2.97
N SER A 172 1.47 29.30 4.08
CA SER A 172 1.48 30.73 4.33
C SER A 172 2.59 31.42 3.52
N ASP A 173 2.49 32.73 3.36
CA ASP A 173 3.55 33.56 2.79
C ASP A 173 4.79 33.64 3.72
N ASP A 174 4.61 33.31 5.00
CA ASP A 174 5.68 33.28 5.98
C ASP A 174 6.59 32.06 5.76
N LYS A 175 7.86 32.34 5.51
CA LYS A 175 8.88 31.29 5.40
C LYS A 175 9.36 30.90 6.79
N ALA A 176 8.98 29.71 7.27
CA ALA A 176 9.66 29.09 8.39
C ALA A 176 11.06 28.62 7.93
N VAL A 177 12.10 29.18 8.52
CA VAL A 177 13.47 28.70 8.33
C VAL A 177 13.81 27.78 9.49
N CYS A 178 13.90 26.47 9.21
CA CYS A 178 14.41 25.50 10.17
C CYS A 178 15.89 25.23 9.87
N THR A 179 16.74 25.46 10.84
CA THR A 179 18.16 25.11 10.79
C THR A 179 18.36 23.78 11.55
N PHE A 180 18.83 22.77 10.86
CA PHE A 180 19.22 21.50 11.49
C PHE A 180 20.72 21.48 11.66
N SER A 181 21.23 21.26 12.85
CA SER A 181 22.63 20.93 13.12
C SER A 181 22.74 19.44 13.33
N TYR A 182 23.56 18.78 12.55
CA TYR A 182 23.98 17.41 12.83
C TYR A 182 25.12 17.47 13.83
N GLY A 183 24.93 16.86 15.00
CA GLY A 183 26.04 16.61 15.92
C GLY A 183 27.03 15.64 15.28
N GLN A 184 28.33 15.92 15.43
CA GLN A 184 29.42 15.00 15.07
C GLN A 184 29.52 13.85 16.06
#